data_c65ae76105548a1b324ef1ecef521786
#
_entry.id   c65ae76105548a1b324ef1ecef521786
#
_cell.length_a   1.000
_cell.length_b   1.000
_cell.length_c   1.000
_cell.angle_alpha   90.00
_cell.angle_beta   90.00
_cell.angle_gamma   90.00
#
_symmetry.space_group_name_H-M   'P 1'
#
loop_
_entity.id
_entity.type
_entity.pdbx_description
1 polymer ?
#
loop_
_entity_poly.entity_id
_entity_poly.type
_entity_poly.pdbx_seq_one_letter_code
_entity_poly.pdbx_strand_id
1 'polypeptide(L)'
;MERHLPACGGVVFDDQGYLSRFLAQAAEEEETIAEMTFLHLRFGPAELRGLEFAHCRFEGCSFAGCRMDRLYLKESVLEQCDLSGWAAADATFASVVWQ
;
A
#
# COMPACT_ATOMS: atom_id res chain seq x y z
N MET A 1 19.95 -0.35 -16.98
CA MET A 1 19.84 -0.30 -16.39
C MET A 1 19.60 -0.32 -15.58
N GLU A 2 19.52 -0.58 -14.96
CA GLU A 2 19.30 -0.79 -14.21
C GLU A 2 19.05 -0.44 -13.28
N ARG A 3 18.55 -0.53 -12.87
CA ARG A 3 18.22 -0.18 -11.89
C ARG A 3 18.41 -0.74 -10.88
N HIS A 4 18.54 -0.50 -10.07
CA HIS A 4 18.82 -1.04 -9.05
C HIS A 4 17.96 -0.87 -7.97
N LEU A 5 17.12 -0.34 -8.06
CA LEU A 5 16.09 -0.28 -7.10
C LEU A 5 15.46 -1.62 -7.04
N PRO A 6 15.01 -2.08 -5.87
CA PRO A 6 14.24 -3.30 -5.83
C PRO A 6 13.17 -3.16 -6.87
N ALA A 7 12.76 -4.24 -7.44
CA ALA A 7 11.76 -4.22 -8.50
C ALA A 7 10.41 -3.86 -7.91
N CYS A 8 10.33 -2.66 -7.31
CA CYS A 8 9.08 -2.17 -6.76
C CYS A 8 8.32 -1.45 -7.82
N GLY A 9 7.03 -1.66 -7.87
CA GLY A 9 6.16 -0.82 -8.65
C GLY A 9 6.11 -1.10 -10.12
N GLY A 10 6.08 -2.36 -10.51
CA GLY A 10 6.04 -2.70 -11.92
C GLY A 10 4.78 -2.25 -12.63
N VAL A 11 3.62 -2.30 -11.97
CA VAL A 11 2.34 -1.90 -12.55
C VAL A 11 1.87 -0.63 -11.86
N VAL A 12 1.50 0.38 -12.64
CA VAL A 12 1.04 1.64 -12.08
C VAL A 12 -0.48 1.61 -11.91
N PHE A 13 -0.93 1.99 -10.72
CA PHE A 13 -2.34 2.03 -10.38
C PHE A 13 -2.65 3.44 -9.87
N ASP A 14 -3.50 4.16 -10.59
CA ASP A 14 -3.87 5.52 -10.21
C ASP A 14 -5.38 5.76 -10.31
N ASP A 15 -6.17 4.71 -10.28
CA ASP A 15 -7.62 4.81 -10.43
C ASP A 15 -8.28 4.85 -9.06
N GLN A 16 -8.56 6.07 -8.58
CA GLN A 16 -9.16 6.26 -7.27
C GLN A 16 -10.54 5.60 -7.19
N GLY A 17 -11.29 5.64 -8.27
CA GLY A 17 -12.64 5.10 -8.27
C GLY A 17 -12.70 3.59 -8.13
N TYR A 18 -11.64 2.90 -8.55
CA TYR A 18 -11.59 1.44 -8.48
C TYR A 18 -10.86 0.94 -7.25
N LEU A 19 -10.18 1.84 -6.52
CA LEU A 19 -9.29 1.42 -5.45
C LEU A 19 -9.99 0.61 -4.35
N SER A 20 -11.14 1.08 -3.88
CA SER A 20 -11.86 0.38 -2.82
C SER A 20 -12.20 -1.04 -3.21
N ARG A 21 -12.69 -1.20 -4.43
CA ARG A 21 -13.08 -2.51 -4.91
C ARG A 21 -11.87 -3.43 -5.06
N PHE A 22 -10.78 -2.87 -5.56
CA PHE A 22 -9.54 -3.63 -5.74
C PHE A 22 -9.02 -4.14 -4.39
N LEU A 23 -9.01 -3.28 -3.39
CA LEU A 23 -8.51 -3.65 -2.07
C LEU A 23 -9.44 -4.65 -1.38
N ALA A 24 -10.74 -4.46 -1.51
CA ALA A 24 -11.70 -5.37 -0.91
C ALA A 24 -11.57 -6.77 -1.50
N GLN A 25 -11.37 -6.84 -2.80
CA GLN A 25 -11.23 -8.12 -3.45
C GLN A 25 -9.94 -8.83 -3.02
N ALA A 26 -8.85 -8.09 -2.92
CA ALA A 26 -7.58 -8.66 -2.49
C ALA A 26 -7.68 -9.20 -1.07
N ALA A 27 -8.35 -8.46 -0.19
CA ALA A 27 -8.52 -8.89 1.20
C ALA A 27 -9.41 -10.13 1.28
N GLU A 28 -10.47 -10.17 0.49
CA GLU A 28 -11.40 -11.28 0.50
C GLU A 28 -10.75 -12.56 0.00
N GLU A 29 -9.89 -12.45 -1.01
CA GLU A 29 -9.23 -13.61 -1.58
C GLU A 29 -7.89 -13.90 -0.89
N GLU A 30 -7.53 -13.09 0.08
CA GLU A 30 -6.27 -13.24 0.82
C GLU A 30 -5.08 -13.29 -0.11
N GLU A 31 -5.10 -12.44 -1.13
CA GLU A 31 -4.02 -12.39 -2.11
C GLU A 31 -3.02 -11.31 -1.76
N THR A 32 -1.76 -11.58 -2.02
CA THR A 32 -0.71 -10.60 -1.87
C THR A 32 -0.74 -9.64 -3.06
N ILE A 33 -0.84 -8.35 -2.78
CA ILE A 33 -0.73 -7.33 -3.81
C ILE A 33 0.75 -7.08 -4.03
N ALA A 34 1.24 -7.38 -5.23
CA ALA A 34 2.68 -7.36 -5.47
C ALA A 34 3.05 -6.53 -6.69
N GLU A 35 4.19 -5.87 -6.60
CA GLU A 35 4.85 -5.21 -7.72
C GLU A 35 3.97 -4.16 -8.39
N MET A 36 3.37 -3.30 -7.56
CA MET A 36 2.53 -2.22 -8.06
C MET A 36 2.99 -0.88 -7.51
N THR A 37 2.79 0.16 -8.30
CA THR A 37 3.00 1.53 -7.87
C THR A 37 1.65 2.21 -7.76
N PHE A 38 1.34 2.69 -6.56
CA PHE A 38 0.10 3.41 -6.29
C PHE A 38 0.41 4.91 -6.31
N LEU A 39 -0.21 5.65 -7.23
CA LEU A 39 0.08 7.06 -7.44
C LEU A 39 -1.06 7.94 -6.98
N HIS A 40 -0.76 8.86 -6.06
CA HIS A 40 -1.66 9.95 -5.67
C HIS A 40 -3.05 9.46 -5.31
N LEU A 41 -3.13 8.32 -4.61
CA LEU A 41 -4.40 7.74 -4.20
C LEU A 41 -4.68 8.01 -2.74
N ARG A 42 -5.95 8.07 -2.39
CA ARG A 42 -6.36 8.18 -1.00
C ARG A 42 -6.93 6.85 -0.56
N PHE A 43 -6.27 6.24 0.41
CA PHE A 43 -6.71 4.99 0.98
C PHE A 43 -7.69 5.19 2.11
N GLY A 44 -7.64 6.33 2.77
CA GLY A 44 -8.51 6.64 3.88
C GLY A 44 -9.42 7.82 3.59
N PRO A 45 -10.35 8.10 4.49
CA PRO A 45 -10.63 7.34 5.70
C PRO A 45 -11.35 6.04 5.38
N ALA A 46 -10.87 4.94 5.94
CA ALA A 46 -11.45 3.63 5.68
C ALA A 46 -10.92 2.63 6.69
N GLU A 47 -11.60 1.51 6.82
CA GLU A 47 -11.10 0.40 7.62
C GLU A 47 -10.79 -0.75 6.67
N LEU A 48 -9.53 -1.12 6.64
CA LEU A 48 -9.05 -2.20 5.79
C LEU A 48 -8.40 -3.23 6.68
N ARG A 49 -8.46 -4.49 6.30
CA ARG A 49 -8.01 -5.54 7.16
C ARG A 49 -7.37 -6.67 6.38
N GLY A 50 -6.25 -7.16 6.89
CA GLY A 50 -5.62 -8.34 6.31
C GLY A 50 -4.98 -8.15 4.96
N LEU A 51 -4.58 -6.92 4.63
CA LEU A 51 -3.95 -6.65 3.35
C LEU A 51 -2.46 -6.96 3.40
N GLU A 52 -1.94 -7.52 2.32
CA GLU A 52 -0.52 -7.78 2.15
C GLU A 52 -0.01 -7.11 0.91
N PHE A 53 1.05 -6.32 1.05
CA PHE A 53 1.72 -5.67 -0.08
C PHE A 53 3.16 -6.13 -0.10
N ALA A 54 3.65 -6.53 -1.27
CA ALA A 54 5.04 -6.92 -1.45
C ALA A 54 5.59 -6.21 -2.68
N HIS A 55 6.78 -5.62 -2.54
CA HIS A 55 7.44 -4.93 -3.64
C HIS A 55 6.54 -3.86 -4.25
N CYS A 56 5.83 -3.12 -3.40
CA CYS A 56 4.93 -2.07 -3.85
C CYS A 56 5.53 -0.71 -3.55
N ARG A 57 5.12 0.28 -4.33
CA ARG A 57 5.54 1.65 -4.15
C ARG A 57 4.31 2.52 -4.01
N PHE A 58 4.30 3.38 -3.00
CA PHE A 58 3.20 4.30 -2.76
C PHE A 58 3.75 5.70 -2.88
N GLU A 59 3.38 6.42 -3.94
CA GLU A 59 3.86 7.77 -4.19
C GLU A 59 2.75 8.78 -4.02
N GLY A 60 2.96 9.72 -3.13
CA GLY A 60 2.00 10.80 -2.93
C GLY A 60 0.64 10.33 -2.47
N CYS A 61 0.59 9.18 -1.83
CA CYS A 61 -0.68 8.61 -1.38
C CYS A 61 -1.03 9.10 0.02
N SER A 62 -2.31 9.06 0.35
CA SER A 62 -2.76 9.45 1.67
C SER A 62 -3.40 8.28 2.39
N PHE A 63 -2.92 8.00 3.58
CA PHE A 63 -3.52 7.02 4.48
C PHE A 63 -4.20 7.71 5.65
N ALA A 64 -4.47 9.00 5.50
CA ALA A 64 -5.04 9.81 6.58
C ALA A 64 -6.36 9.23 7.05
N GLY A 65 -6.47 8.99 8.35
CA GLY A 65 -7.67 8.44 8.94
C GLY A 65 -7.95 6.99 8.58
N CYS A 66 -6.98 6.31 7.98
CA CYS A 66 -7.16 4.93 7.55
C CYS A 66 -6.78 3.98 8.69
N ARG A 67 -7.56 2.93 8.86
CA ARG A 67 -7.24 1.88 9.82
C ARG A 67 -6.97 0.60 9.06
N MET A 68 -5.76 0.06 9.22
CA MET A 68 -5.34 -1.12 8.47
C MET A 68 -4.85 -2.19 9.43
N ASP A 69 -5.80 -2.91 10.02
CA ASP A 69 -5.45 -3.97 10.96
C ASP A 69 -4.86 -5.16 10.22
N ARG A 70 -3.83 -5.76 10.82
CA ARG A 70 -3.17 -6.95 10.29
C ARG A 70 -2.58 -6.70 8.92
N LEU A 71 -2.06 -5.51 8.74
CA LEU A 71 -1.39 -5.13 7.50
C LEU A 71 -0.01 -5.76 7.45
N TYR A 72 0.39 -6.22 6.28
CA TYR A 72 1.73 -6.72 6.07
C TYR A 72 2.34 -5.97 4.89
N LEU A 73 3.42 -5.25 5.15
CA LEU A 73 4.18 -4.55 4.11
C LEU A 73 5.56 -5.18 4.03
N LYS A 74 5.91 -5.66 2.85
CA LYS A 74 7.19 -6.31 2.65
C LYS A 74 7.92 -5.67 1.48
N GLU A 75 9.15 -5.24 1.72
CA GLU A 75 10.04 -4.72 0.68
C GLU A 75 9.34 -3.66 -0.15
N SER A 76 8.71 -2.70 0.53
CA SER A 76 7.90 -1.68 -0.10
C SER A 76 8.43 -0.30 0.23
N VAL A 77 8.04 0.69 -0.57
CA VAL A 77 8.49 2.06 -0.42
C VAL A 77 7.27 2.97 -0.30
N LEU A 78 7.28 3.85 0.72
CA LEU A 78 6.28 4.89 0.85
C LEU A 78 6.98 6.23 0.66
N GLU A 79 6.57 6.97 -0.36
CA GLU A 79 7.24 8.20 -0.76
C GLU A 79 6.25 9.35 -0.72
N GLN A 80 6.53 10.35 0.12
CA GLN A 80 5.71 11.54 0.24
C GLN A 80 4.26 11.22 0.56
N CYS A 81 4.04 10.26 1.46
CA CYS A 81 2.71 9.83 1.84
C CYS A 81 2.25 10.56 3.10
N ASP A 82 0.93 10.78 3.18
CA ASP A 82 0.33 11.39 4.36
C ASP A 82 -0.16 10.27 5.27
N LEU A 83 0.45 10.17 6.46
CA LEU A 83 0.12 9.11 7.40
C LEU A 83 -0.63 9.65 8.62
N SER A 84 -1.20 10.82 8.52
CA SER A 84 -1.92 11.44 9.63
C SER A 84 -3.09 10.57 10.06
N GLY A 85 -3.13 10.20 11.34
CA GLY A 85 -4.23 9.39 11.85
C GLY A 85 -4.28 7.98 11.31
N TRP A 86 -3.19 7.52 10.68
CA TRP A 86 -3.09 6.15 10.21
C TRP A 86 -2.87 5.23 11.40
N ALA A 87 -3.67 4.18 11.50
CA ALA A 87 -3.57 3.20 12.56
C ALA A 87 -3.47 1.81 11.97
N ALA A 88 -2.59 1.01 12.54
CA ALA A 88 -2.39 -0.34 12.04
C ALA A 88 -2.08 -1.28 13.22
N ALA A 89 -3.10 -2.00 13.66
CA ALA A 89 -2.93 -2.97 14.74
C ALA A 89 -2.44 -4.29 14.17
N ASP A 90 -1.48 -4.91 14.88
CA ASP A 90 -0.91 -6.20 14.47
C ASP A 90 -0.30 -6.13 13.07
N ALA A 91 0.29 -4.99 12.75
CA ALA A 91 0.92 -4.80 11.45
C ALA A 91 2.36 -5.29 11.48
N THR A 92 2.82 -5.77 10.33
CA THR A 92 4.19 -6.20 10.16
C THR A 92 4.81 -5.43 9.01
N PHE A 93 5.96 -4.83 9.28
CA PHE A 93 6.71 -4.09 8.28
C PHE A 93 8.08 -4.74 8.11
N ALA A 94 8.33 -5.31 6.94
CA ALA A 94 9.60 -5.98 6.66
C ALA A 94 10.29 -5.28 5.50
N SER A 95 11.41 -4.62 5.77
CA SER A 95 12.20 -3.92 4.75
C SER A 95 11.36 -2.84 4.06
N VAL A 96 10.78 -1.95 4.85
CA VAL A 96 9.97 -0.85 4.32
C VAL A 96 10.78 0.43 4.39
N VAL A 97 10.78 1.18 3.28
CA VAL A 97 11.47 2.46 3.20
C VAL A 97 10.44 3.57 3.24
N TRP A 98 10.69 4.54 4.12
CA TRP A 98 9.81 5.70 4.31
C TRP A 98 10.56 6.94 3.85
N GLN A 99 10.02 7.64 2.89
CA GLN A 99 10.66 8.84 2.37
C GLN A 99 9.73 10.03 2.38
#